data_2c016c081ae052f744154d3af72cf2fb
#
_entry.id   2c016c081ae052f744154d3af72cf2fb
#
_cell.length_a   1.000
_cell.length_b   1.000
_cell.length_c   1.000
_cell.angle_alpha   90.00
_cell.angle_beta   90.00
_cell.angle_gamma   90.00
#
_symmetry.space_group_name_H-M   'P 1'
#
loop_
_entity.id
_entity.type
_entity.pdbx_description
1 polymer ?
#
loop_
_entity_poly.entity_id
_entity_poly.type
_entity_poly.pdbx_seq_one_letter_code
_entity_poly.pdbx_strand_id
1 'polypeptide(L)'
;MEKRKSIVSLVPCAVYNEESVYRAVAQGISLLGGIEKFVSKEDKILLKPNLLGKADPEKAITTHPAVFSAVGRLLKESGYSHIAFGDSPGPGSISVSKVAEGCGILQSAQALNIPLADFVHGIKTPAPDGLICKNFVIAGGVLEADAIINVCKMKTHALERVTGAVKNLYGCVQGFNKGAGHAKYPDAIRFARMVADLNVLLKPRLHIMDGIVAMEGNGPSSGTPVEMKVLLFSADPVALDSVFCRLVNILPALVPTNVAGEQAGIGVWREEDIEILTPEGKITFQQAAELYGKADFQVFRGSSAKGYAQRLSSLIPALRERPVADPKLCIRCGECVKSCPVEGKAIFLNKKLDKAPRYDYKKCIRCYCCQEMCPAKAISVKRLIRK
;
A
#
# COMPACT_ATOMS: atom_id res chain seq x y z
N MET A 1 -25.29 -20.22 -14.50
CA MET A 1 -24.36 -19.20 -15.03
C MET A 1 -23.05 -19.38 -14.30
N GLU A 2 -21.98 -19.63 -15.04
CA GLU A 2 -20.63 -19.67 -14.45
C GLU A 2 -20.28 -18.29 -13.86
N LYS A 3 -19.84 -18.24 -12.60
CA LYS A 3 -19.47 -16.98 -11.93
C LYS A 3 -18.26 -16.39 -12.66
N ARG A 4 -18.38 -15.18 -13.18
CA ARG A 4 -17.27 -14.51 -13.88
C ARG A 4 -16.10 -14.32 -12.91
N LYS A 5 -14.93 -14.88 -13.25
CA LYS A 5 -13.72 -14.78 -12.44
C LYS A 5 -13.11 -13.36 -12.55
N SER A 6 -12.48 -12.93 -11.47
CA SER A 6 -11.62 -11.73 -11.50
C SER A 6 -10.34 -12.02 -12.27
N ILE A 7 -9.93 -11.12 -13.14
CA ILE A 7 -8.73 -11.28 -13.97
C ILE A 7 -7.59 -10.47 -13.37
N VAL A 8 -6.44 -11.12 -13.20
CA VAL A 8 -5.16 -10.48 -12.88
C VAL A 8 -4.21 -10.75 -14.03
N SER A 9 -3.70 -9.71 -14.68
CA SER A 9 -2.59 -9.87 -15.61
C SER A 9 -1.26 -9.74 -14.87
N LEU A 10 -0.33 -10.66 -15.19
CA LEU A 10 1.02 -10.73 -14.65
C LEU A 10 2.00 -10.65 -15.80
N VAL A 11 2.83 -9.59 -15.81
CA VAL A 11 3.80 -9.34 -16.88
C VAL A 11 5.20 -9.31 -16.29
N PRO A 12 6.13 -10.14 -16.75
CA PRO A 12 7.52 -10.07 -16.34
C PRO A 12 8.17 -8.77 -16.82
N CYS A 13 8.95 -8.14 -15.93
CA CYS A 13 9.73 -6.96 -16.23
C CYS A 13 10.99 -6.95 -15.34
N ALA A 14 12.15 -7.22 -15.94
CA ALA A 14 13.37 -7.50 -15.20
C ALA A 14 13.98 -6.27 -14.51
N VAL A 15 13.88 -5.09 -15.13
CA VAL A 15 14.57 -3.86 -14.71
C VAL A 15 13.73 -2.63 -14.98
N TYR A 16 14.04 -1.53 -14.28
CA TYR A 16 13.40 -0.22 -14.49
C TYR A 16 13.99 0.53 -15.71
N ASN A 17 14.06 -0.15 -16.86
CA ASN A 17 14.34 0.51 -18.12
C ASN A 17 13.05 1.11 -18.67
N GLU A 18 13.08 2.36 -19.11
CA GLU A 18 11.90 3.14 -19.51
C GLU A 18 11.06 2.40 -20.57
N GLU A 19 11.70 1.94 -21.63
CA GLU A 19 11.02 1.27 -22.74
C GLU A 19 10.53 -0.14 -22.36
N SER A 20 11.30 -0.87 -21.54
CA SER A 20 10.90 -2.19 -21.05
C SER A 20 9.68 -2.11 -20.12
N VAL A 21 9.66 -1.12 -19.23
CA VAL A 21 8.53 -0.87 -18.32
C VAL A 21 7.31 -0.42 -19.10
N TYR A 22 7.49 0.47 -20.09
CA TYR A 22 6.39 0.92 -20.94
C TYR A 22 5.73 -0.26 -21.68
N ARG A 23 6.53 -1.12 -22.33
CA ARG A 23 6.02 -2.32 -23.01
C ARG A 23 5.29 -3.25 -22.05
N ALA A 24 5.83 -3.48 -20.87
CA ALA A 24 5.20 -4.33 -19.87
C ALA A 24 3.87 -3.74 -19.35
N VAL A 25 3.80 -2.41 -19.15
CA VAL A 25 2.55 -1.72 -18.77
C VAL A 25 1.51 -1.81 -19.88
N ALA A 26 1.90 -1.53 -21.13
CA ALA A 26 0.99 -1.63 -22.28
C ALA A 26 0.45 -3.06 -22.45
N GLN A 27 1.32 -4.06 -22.35
CA GLN A 27 0.95 -5.48 -22.46
C GLN A 27 0.02 -5.90 -21.31
N GLY A 28 0.32 -5.51 -20.06
CA GLY A 28 -0.51 -5.86 -18.91
C GLY A 28 -1.93 -5.28 -18.99
N ILE A 29 -2.07 -4.07 -19.46
CA ILE A 29 -3.36 -3.41 -19.68
C ILE A 29 -4.08 -4.04 -20.90
N SER A 30 -3.36 -4.37 -21.96
CA SER A 30 -3.92 -5.06 -23.14
C SER A 30 -4.51 -6.44 -22.79
N LEU A 31 -3.85 -7.21 -21.93
CA LEU A 31 -4.36 -8.50 -21.43
C LEU A 31 -5.68 -8.35 -20.66
N LEU A 32 -5.95 -7.21 -20.09
CA LEU A 32 -7.24 -6.89 -19.45
C LEU A 32 -8.29 -6.37 -20.45
N GLY A 33 -7.90 -6.15 -21.70
CA GLY A 33 -8.75 -5.73 -22.83
C GLY A 33 -8.66 -4.24 -23.15
N GLY A 34 -7.54 -3.57 -22.82
CA GLY A 34 -7.25 -2.18 -23.16
C GLY A 34 -7.63 -1.18 -22.08
N ILE A 35 -7.00 0.00 -22.14
CA ILE A 35 -7.21 1.08 -21.16
C ILE A 35 -8.62 1.70 -21.25
N GLU A 36 -9.22 1.66 -22.42
CA GLU A 36 -10.56 2.17 -22.75
C GLU A 36 -11.68 1.43 -22.00
N LYS A 37 -11.42 0.23 -21.47
CA LYS A 37 -12.33 -0.47 -20.58
C LYS A 37 -12.44 0.19 -19.19
N PHE A 38 -11.45 0.96 -18.80
CA PHE A 38 -11.34 1.49 -17.44
C PHE A 38 -11.64 2.98 -17.38
N VAL A 39 -11.35 3.72 -18.45
CA VAL A 39 -11.47 5.17 -18.47
C VAL A 39 -12.02 5.66 -19.83
N SER A 40 -12.87 6.70 -19.79
CA SER A 40 -13.37 7.43 -20.95
C SER A 40 -12.48 8.63 -21.26
N LYS A 41 -12.53 9.14 -22.49
CA LYS A 41 -11.69 10.29 -22.92
C LYS A 41 -11.98 11.56 -22.14
N GLU A 42 -13.22 11.71 -21.69
CA GLU A 42 -13.73 12.86 -20.96
C GLU A 42 -13.42 12.79 -19.45
N ASP A 43 -13.03 11.61 -18.95
CA ASP A 43 -12.76 11.42 -17.53
C ASP A 43 -11.57 12.28 -17.08
N LYS A 44 -11.74 12.95 -15.94
CA LYS A 44 -10.64 13.48 -15.15
C LYS A 44 -9.97 12.33 -14.40
N ILE A 45 -8.79 11.94 -14.84
CA ILE A 45 -8.08 10.76 -14.33
C ILE A 45 -7.12 11.16 -13.23
N LEU A 46 -7.24 10.54 -12.07
CA LEU A 46 -6.24 10.62 -11.01
C LEU A 46 -5.31 9.41 -11.08
N LEU A 47 -4.04 9.63 -11.42
CA LEU A 47 -2.98 8.65 -11.16
C LEU A 47 -2.60 8.71 -9.68
N LYS A 48 -2.89 7.64 -8.95
CA LYS A 48 -2.60 7.56 -7.52
C LYS A 48 -1.42 6.64 -7.25
N PRO A 49 -0.16 7.14 -7.26
CA PRO A 49 1.00 6.36 -6.88
C PRO A 49 1.01 6.05 -5.37
N ASN A 50 2.03 5.35 -4.90
CA ASN A 50 2.37 5.27 -3.50
C ASN A 50 3.51 6.25 -3.19
N LEU A 51 3.22 7.32 -2.44
CA LEU A 51 4.18 8.34 -2.02
C LEU A 51 4.30 8.37 -0.48
N LEU A 52 4.70 7.25 0.12
CA LEU A 52 4.74 7.13 1.58
C LEU A 52 5.65 8.16 2.25
N GLY A 53 6.82 8.42 1.68
CA GLY A 53 7.79 9.38 2.22
C GLY A 53 8.93 9.64 1.24
N LYS A 54 9.69 10.71 1.50
CA LYS A 54 10.86 11.07 0.69
C LYS A 54 11.92 9.95 0.76
N ALA A 55 12.20 9.32 -0.37
CA ALA A 55 13.18 8.25 -0.48
C ALA A 55 13.62 8.06 -1.92
N ASP A 56 14.87 7.67 -2.13
CA ASP A 56 15.37 7.28 -3.44
C ASP A 56 14.57 6.08 -3.98
N PRO A 57 14.29 6.01 -5.29
CA PRO A 57 13.51 4.93 -5.91
C PRO A 57 14.01 3.52 -5.59
N GLU A 58 15.33 3.35 -5.49
CA GLU A 58 16.01 2.06 -5.21
C GLU A 58 15.66 1.49 -3.83
N LYS A 59 15.14 2.31 -2.92
CA LYS A 59 14.69 1.85 -1.58
C LYS A 59 13.35 1.12 -1.62
N ALA A 60 12.67 1.08 -2.77
CA ALA A 60 11.37 0.44 -2.98
C ALA A 60 10.28 0.85 -1.95
N ILE A 61 10.37 2.07 -1.41
CA ILE A 61 9.39 2.63 -0.46
C ILE A 61 8.17 3.18 -1.18
N THR A 62 8.39 3.79 -2.36
CA THR A 62 7.39 4.44 -3.22
C THR A 62 7.22 3.67 -4.52
N THR A 63 6.18 3.96 -5.26
CA THR A 63 6.08 3.58 -6.67
C THR A 63 7.30 4.11 -7.42
N HIS A 64 7.92 3.29 -8.27
CA HIS A 64 9.08 3.72 -9.04
C HIS A 64 8.68 4.71 -10.15
N PRO A 65 9.45 5.79 -10.38
CA PRO A 65 9.11 6.80 -11.39
C PRO A 65 8.97 6.23 -12.81
N ALA A 66 9.72 5.20 -13.18
CA ALA A 66 9.57 4.55 -14.48
C ALA A 66 8.19 3.90 -14.68
N VAL A 67 7.61 3.30 -13.62
CA VAL A 67 6.26 2.71 -13.69
C VAL A 67 5.20 3.82 -13.78
N PHE A 68 5.35 4.87 -12.98
CA PHE A 68 4.48 6.03 -13.05
C PHE A 68 4.52 6.69 -14.44
N SER A 69 5.73 6.91 -14.97
CA SER A 69 5.96 7.47 -16.31
C SER A 69 5.34 6.62 -17.40
N ALA A 70 5.53 5.29 -17.34
CA ALA A 70 4.95 4.37 -18.32
C ALA A 70 3.42 4.42 -18.37
N VAL A 71 2.76 4.47 -17.21
CA VAL A 71 1.29 4.59 -17.13
C VAL A 71 0.83 5.96 -17.67
N GLY A 72 1.51 7.04 -17.26
CA GLY A 72 1.20 8.39 -17.72
C GLY A 72 1.40 8.55 -19.24
N ARG A 73 2.51 8.01 -19.78
CA ARG A 73 2.82 7.98 -21.21
C ARG A 73 1.74 7.22 -21.98
N LEU A 74 1.37 6.02 -21.55
CA LEU A 74 0.33 5.22 -22.19
C LEU A 74 -0.99 6.00 -22.29
N LEU A 75 -1.41 6.65 -21.20
CA LEU A 75 -2.63 7.48 -21.20
C LEU A 75 -2.52 8.65 -22.19
N LYS A 76 -1.40 9.38 -22.20
CA LYS A 76 -1.18 10.51 -23.12
C LYS A 76 -1.18 10.06 -24.57
N GLU A 77 -0.45 9.00 -24.91
CA GLU A 77 -0.38 8.44 -26.27
C GLU A 77 -1.74 7.86 -26.71
N SER A 78 -2.52 7.35 -25.76
CA SER A 78 -3.91 6.94 -26.00
C SER A 78 -4.89 8.13 -26.08
N GLY A 79 -4.44 9.39 -26.00
CA GLY A 79 -5.25 10.60 -26.23
C GLY A 79 -6.06 11.05 -25.00
N TYR A 80 -5.70 10.65 -23.78
CA TYR A 80 -6.30 11.19 -22.56
C TYR A 80 -5.61 12.50 -22.17
N SER A 81 -6.38 13.58 -21.99
CA SER A 81 -5.87 14.93 -21.72
C SER A 81 -5.97 15.36 -20.25
N HIS A 82 -7.02 14.94 -19.55
CA HIS A 82 -7.34 15.36 -18.19
C HIS A 82 -6.75 14.39 -17.16
N ILE A 83 -5.43 14.46 -16.97
CA ILE A 83 -4.70 13.59 -16.05
C ILE A 83 -4.05 14.45 -14.98
N ALA A 84 -4.24 14.09 -13.71
CA ALA A 84 -3.51 14.63 -12.57
C ALA A 84 -2.95 13.50 -11.71
N PHE A 85 -2.02 13.78 -10.80
CA PHE A 85 -1.50 12.77 -9.90
C PHE A 85 -1.46 13.26 -8.45
N GLY A 86 -1.44 12.35 -7.50
CA GLY A 86 -1.22 12.68 -6.10
C GLY A 86 -1.38 11.52 -5.14
N ASP A 87 -0.93 11.75 -3.92
CA ASP A 87 -1.03 10.86 -2.77
C ASP A 87 -0.90 11.69 -1.49
N SER A 88 -1.42 11.23 -0.37
CA SER A 88 -1.11 11.80 0.95
C SER A 88 0.09 11.07 1.55
N PRO A 89 1.25 11.73 1.78
CA PRO A 89 2.39 11.11 2.46
C PRO A 89 2.07 10.59 3.86
N GLY A 90 2.87 9.65 4.35
CA GLY A 90 2.72 9.11 5.70
C GLY A 90 2.82 10.19 6.79
N PRO A 91 3.89 10.99 6.86
CA PRO A 91 3.96 12.16 7.73
C PRO A 91 3.11 13.29 7.17
N GLY A 92 2.00 13.62 7.84
CA GLY A 92 1.14 14.74 7.43
C GLY A 92 1.84 16.12 7.43
N SER A 93 3.07 16.20 7.92
CA SER A 93 3.90 17.41 7.96
C SER A 93 4.76 17.63 6.71
N ILE A 94 4.84 16.63 5.80
CA ILE A 94 5.65 16.74 4.58
C ILE A 94 4.73 16.96 3.40
N SER A 95 5.02 17.97 2.56
CA SER A 95 4.21 18.23 1.37
C SER A 95 4.36 17.11 0.33
N VAL A 96 3.28 16.84 -0.38
CA VAL A 96 3.24 15.85 -1.48
C VAL A 96 4.32 16.15 -2.52
N SER A 97 4.47 17.43 -2.90
CA SER A 97 5.47 17.89 -3.87
C SER A 97 6.89 17.51 -3.47
N LYS A 98 7.28 17.74 -2.19
CA LYS A 98 8.61 17.38 -1.69
C LYS A 98 8.88 15.87 -1.66
N VAL A 99 7.83 15.07 -1.43
CA VAL A 99 7.95 13.61 -1.49
C VAL A 99 8.09 13.15 -2.94
N ALA A 100 7.23 13.67 -3.83
CA ALA A 100 7.25 13.35 -5.25
C ALA A 100 8.57 13.75 -5.92
N GLU A 101 9.14 14.92 -5.55
CA GLU A 101 10.47 15.36 -5.96
C GLU A 101 11.55 14.38 -5.49
N GLY A 102 11.53 14.03 -4.21
CA GLY A 102 12.57 13.19 -3.61
C GLY A 102 12.54 11.73 -4.03
N CYS A 103 11.49 11.25 -4.71
CA CYS A 103 11.42 9.91 -5.28
C CYS A 103 11.37 9.91 -6.83
N GLY A 104 11.60 11.05 -7.49
CA GLY A 104 11.67 11.16 -8.95
C GLY A 104 10.32 11.20 -9.70
N ILE A 105 9.20 11.06 -8.98
CA ILE A 105 7.87 11.08 -9.64
C ILE A 105 7.49 12.48 -10.12
N LEU A 106 7.90 13.55 -9.42
CA LEU A 106 7.61 14.91 -9.86
C LEU A 106 8.24 15.22 -11.20
N GLN A 107 9.48 14.81 -11.42
CA GLN A 107 10.21 14.98 -12.69
C GLN A 107 9.52 14.22 -13.82
N SER A 108 9.10 12.96 -13.57
CA SER A 108 8.33 12.17 -14.54
C SER A 108 6.99 12.83 -14.89
N ALA A 109 6.28 13.36 -13.90
CA ALA A 109 5.01 14.05 -14.09
C ALA A 109 5.17 15.34 -14.90
N GLN A 110 6.21 16.13 -14.61
CA GLN A 110 6.54 17.36 -15.35
C GLN A 110 6.87 17.07 -16.83
N ALA A 111 7.66 16.04 -17.09
CA ALA A 111 8.00 15.62 -18.46
C ALA A 111 6.76 15.22 -19.28
N LEU A 112 5.72 14.73 -18.64
CA LEU A 112 4.46 14.33 -19.26
C LEU A 112 3.36 15.40 -19.18
N ASN A 113 3.65 16.58 -18.61
CA ASN A 113 2.64 17.63 -18.35
C ASN A 113 1.45 17.09 -17.55
N ILE A 114 1.71 16.31 -16.48
CA ILE A 114 0.72 15.79 -15.54
C ILE A 114 0.81 16.62 -14.25
N PRO A 115 -0.18 17.49 -13.94
CA PRO A 115 -0.14 18.34 -12.75
C PRO A 115 -0.38 17.56 -11.47
N LEU A 116 0.12 18.11 -10.36
CA LEU A 116 -0.18 17.64 -9.00
C LEU A 116 -1.62 18.03 -8.63
N ALA A 117 -2.42 17.06 -8.22
CA ALA A 117 -3.76 17.27 -7.70
C ALA A 117 -3.75 17.83 -6.26
N ASP A 118 -4.86 18.39 -5.81
CA ASP A 118 -4.98 18.93 -4.44
C ASP A 118 -5.07 17.80 -3.40
N PHE A 119 -3.98 17.59 -2.69
CA PHE A 119 -3.88 16.69 -1.54
C PHE A 119 -3.65 17.46 -0.22
N VAL A 120 -3.76 18.78 -0.25
CA VAL A 120 -3.62 19.67 0.92
C VAL A 120 -4.96 19.86 1.62
N HIS A 121 -5.99 20.19 0.85
CA HIS A 121 -7.33 20.41 1.39
C HIS A 121 -8.10 19.10 1.46
N GLY A 122 -8.79 18.90 2.58
CA GLY A 122 -9.61 17.72 2.83
C GLY A 122 -11.07 18.05 3.00
N ILE A 123 -11.93 17.26 2.37
CA ILE A 123 -13.38 17.43 2.42
C ILE A 123 -14.00 16.24 3.17
N LYS A 124 -14.82 16.54 4.19
CA LYS A 124 -15.55 15.51 4.92
C LYS A 124 -16.59 14.89 4.00
N THR A 125 -16.39 13.62 3.67
CA THR A 125 -17.18 12.87 2.69
C THR A 125 -17.93 11.74 3.38
N PRO A 126 -19.26 11.70 3.29
CA PRO A 126 -20.06 10.57 3.77
C PRO A 126 -19.76 9.28 3.01
N ALA A 127 -19.73 8.16 3.72
CA ALA A 127 -19.56 6.82 3.18
C ALA A 127 -20.71 5.93 3.69
N PRO A 128 -21.94 6.11 3.19
CA PRO A 128 -23.13 5.44 3.72
C PRO A 128 -23.04 3.92 3.61
N ASP A 129 -22.40 3.41 2.55
CA ASP A 129 -22.25 1.98 2.26
C ASP A 129 -21.09 1.33 3.06
N GLY A 130 -20.25 2.10 3.73
CA GLY A 130 -19.17 1.57 4.57
C GLY A 130 -19.72 0.70 5.71
N LEU A 131 -19.08 -0.42 6.02
CA LEU A 131 -19.51 -1.32 7.08
C LEU A 131 -19.25 -0.75 8.48
N ILE A 132 -18.07 -0.13 8.69
CA ILE A 132 -17.66 0.38 10.00
C ILE A 132 -17.27 1.87 10.00
N CYS A 133 -16.90 2.42 8.84
CA CYS A 133 -16.51 3.82 8.70
C CYS A 133 -17.51 4.58 7.82
N LYS A 134 -18.27 5.47 8.42
CA LYS A 134 -19.37 6.19 7.75
C LYS A 134 -18.95 7.57 7.20
N ASN A 135 -17.74 8.01 7.47
CA ASN A 135 -17.22 9.29 7.00
C ASN A 135 -15.70 9.23 6.85
N PHE A 136 -15.19 9.84 5.79
CA PHE A 136 -13.77 10.08 5.59
C PHE A 136 -13.50 11.57 5.38
N VAL A 137 -12.26 12.00 5.56
CA VAL A 137 -11.79 13.29 5.07
C VAL A 137 -10.91 13.01 3.85
N ILE A 138 -11.50 13.18 2.68
CA ILE A 138 -10.87 12.86 1.39
C ILE A 138 -10.17 14.11 0.85
N ALA A 139 -9.00 13.95 0.23
CA ALA A 139 -8.29 15.03 -0.44
C ALA A 139 -9.11 15.57 -1.62
N GLY A 140 -9.11 16.89 -1.82
CA GLY A 140 -9.91 17.56 -2.84
C GLY A 140 -9.70 17.01 -4.25
N GLY A 141 -8.43 16.81 -4.66
CA GLY A 141 -8.11 16.29 -5.97
C GLY A 141 -8.55 14.83 -6.21
N VAL A 142 -8.88 14.08 -5.16
CA VAL A 142 -9.50 12.74 -5.29
C VAL A 142 -10.98 12.88 -5.65
N LEU A 143 -11.67 13.85 -5.06
CA LEU A 143 -13.09 14.09 -5.31
C LEU A 143 -13.37 14.80 -6.64
N GLU A 144 -12.37 15.48 -7.18
CA GLU A 144 -12.43 16.10 -8.51
C GLU A 144 -12.27 15.10 -9.66
N ALA A 145 -11.79 13.89 -9.36
CA ALA A 145 -11.52 12.86 -10.35
C ALA A 145 -12.77 12.02 -10.63
N ASP A 146 -13.00 11.73 -11.91
CA ASP A 146 -14.04 10.80 -12.37
C ASP A 146 -13.54 9.35 -12.35
N ALA A 147 -12.22 9.17 -12.46
CA ALA A 147 -11.57 7.85 -12.48
C ALA A 147 -10.25 7.86 -11.71
N ILE A 148 -10.03 6.83 -10.91
CA ILE A 148 -8.77 6.61 -10.19
C ILE A 148 -8.06 5.40 -10.79
N ILE A 149 -6.80 5.59 -11.22
CA ILE A 149 -5.86 4.52 -11.55
C ILE A 149 -4.85 4.41 -10.40
N ASN A 150 -4.92 3.32 -9.68
CA ASN A 150 -4.14 3.08 -8.47
C ASN A 150 -2.82 2.38 -8.81
N VAL A 151 -1.70 3.09 -8.70
CA VAL A 151 -0.35 2.58 -9.01
C VAL A 151 0.39 2.30 -7.70
N CYS A 152 0.19 1.10 -7.15
CA CYS A 152 0.70 0.73 -5.84
C CYS A 152 2.09 0.09 -5.90
N LYS A 153 2.71 -0.10 -4.74
CA LYS A 153 4.03 -0.73 -4.57
C LYS A 153 3.89 -2.05 -3.84
N MET A 154 4.51 -3.11 -4.36
CA MET A 154 4.60 -4.42 -3.72
C MET A 154 5.52 -4.35 -2.50
N LYS A 155 4.98 -4.45 -1.27
CA LYS A 155 5.78 -4.39 -0.05
C LYS A 155 5.13 -4.99 1.19
N THR A 156 5.97 -5.34 2.18
CA THR A 156 5.52 -5.74 3.52
C THR A 156 4.95 -4.58 4.33
N HIS A 157 4.20 -4.91 5.37
CA HIS A 157 3.62 -3.96 6.30
C HIS A 157 3.48 -4.55 7.71
N ALA A 158 3.87 -3.77 8.72
CA ALA A 158 3.87 -4.24 10.12
C ALA A 158 2.47 -4.59 10.63
N LEU A 159 1.43 -3.81 10.31
CA LEU A 159 0.06 -4.04 10.76
C LEU A 159 -0.69 -5.04 9.85
N GLU A 160 -0.60 -4.86 8.53
CA GLU A 160 -1.40 -5.57 7.52
C GLU A 160 -0.63 -6.72 6.84
N ARG A 161 0.61 -7.03 7.29
CA ARG A 161 1.54 -8.00 6.71
C ARG A 161 2.11 -7.58 5.38
N VAL A 162 1.25 -7.28 4.42
CA VAL A 162 1.59 -6.71 3.11
C VAL A 162 0.75 -5.46 2.83
N THR A 163 1.20 -4.65 1.91
CA THR A 163 0.46 -3.53 1.36
C THR A 163 0.57 -3.57 -0.15
N GLY A 164 -0.57 -3.57 -0.78
CA GLY A 164 -0.76 -3.61 -2.23
C GLY A 164 -1.85 -2.62 -2.64
N ALA A 165 -2.76 -3.06 -3.50
CA ALA A 165 -3.79 -2.21 -4.09
C ALA A 165 -4.81 -1.70 -3.07
N VAL A 166 -5.38 -2.61 -2.25
CA VAL A 166 -6.44 -2.24 -1.28
C VAL A 166 -5.95 -1.15 -0.34
N LYS A 167 -4.80 -1.37 0.31
CA LYS A 167 -4.28 -0.44 1.31
C LYS A 167 -3.75 0.87 0.70
N ASN A 168 -3.27 0.87 -0.56
CA ASN A 168 -2.73 2.07 -1.17
C ASN A 168 -3.74 3.22 -1.23
N LEU A 169 -5.04 2.90 -1.33
CA LEU A 169 -6.12 3.89 -1.33
C LEU A 169 -6.19 4.72 -0.04
N TYR A 170 -5.58 4.24 1.07
CA TYR A 170 -5.52 5.02 2.31
C TYR A 170 -4.77 6.36 2.14
N GLY A 171 -3.95 6.48 1.11
CA GLY A 171 -3.34 7.74 0.71
C GLY A 171 -4.31 8.76 0.09
N CYS A 172 -5.57 8.41 -0.19
CA CYS A 172 -6.62 9.36 -0.59
C CYS A 172 -7.22 10.10 0.61
N VAL A 173 -7.01 9.61 1.84
CA VAL A 173 -7.36 10.32 3.07
C VAL A 173 -6.37 11.46 3.30
N GLN A 174 -6.88 12.67 3.51
CA GLN A 174 -6.06 13.87 3.68
C GLN A 174 -5.16 13.76 4.92
N GLY A 175 -3.89 13.96 4.72
CA GLY A 175 -2.77 14.16 5.64
C GLY A 175 -2.96 13.73 7.10
N PHE A 176 -3.26 14.67 7.98
CA PHE A 176 -3.38 14.43 9.43
C PHE A 176 -4.52 13.47 9.82
N ASN A 177 -5.57 13.34 8.99
CA ASN A 177 -6.71 12.46 9.27
C ASN A 177 -6.36 10.97 9.22
N LYS A 178 -5.23 10.58 8.60
CA LYS A 178 -4.74 9.21 8.63
C LYS A 178 -4.37 8.74 10.04
N GLY A 179 -3.74 9.60 10.82
CA GLY A 179 -3.45 9.31 12.23
C GLY A 179 -4.72 9.04 13.05
N ALA A 180 -5.77 9.81 12.83
CA ALA A 180 -7.07 9.60 13.47
C ALA A 180 -7.69 8.23 13.11
N GLY A 181 -7.55 7.77 11.86
CA GLY A 181 -7.97 6.43 11.43
C GLY A 181 -7.27 5.31 12.20
N HIS A 182 -5.95 5.39 12.38
CA HIS A 182 -5.19 4.43 13.19
C HIS A 182 -5.58 4.46 14.68
N ALA A 183 -5.93 5.62 15.22
CA ALA A 183 -6.41 5.74 16.60
C ALA A 183 -7.80 5.11 16.78
N LYS A 184 -8.71 5.37 15.85
CA LYS A 184 -10.09 4.88 15.90
C LYS A 184 -10.20 3.38 15.61
N TYR A 185 -9.34 2.84 14.75
CA TYR A 185 -9.31 1.44 14.31
C TYR A 185 -7.92 0.82 14.58
N PRO A 186 -7.56 0.57 15.86
CA PRO A 186 -6.18 0.31 16.24
C PRO A 186 -5.68 -1.12 15.92
N ASP A 187 -6.59 -2.07 15.71
CA ASP A 187 -6.24 -3.45 15.36
C ASP A 187 -6.32 -3.67 13.83
N ALA A 188 -5.54 -4.65 13.34
CA ALA A 188 -5.43 -4.95 11.92
C ALA A 188 -6.78 -5.24 11.23
N ILE A 189 -7.69 -5.95 11.92
CA ILE A 189 -8.98 -6.34 11.34
C ILE A 189 -9.88 -5.11 11.15
N ARG A 190 -9.99 -4.26 12.18
CA ARG A 190 -10.80 -3.04 12.11
C ARG A 190 -10.18 -2.03 11.15
N PHE A 191 -8.86 -1.91 11.14
CA PHE A 191 -8.17 -1.04 10.19
C PHE A 191 -8.40 -1.50 8.74
N ALA A 192 -8.24 -2.79 8.46
CA ALA A 192 -8.52 -3.38 7.15
C ALA A 192 -9.96 -3.13 6.68
N ARG A 193 -10.95 -3.28 7.57
CA ARG A 193 -12.37 -2.99 7.26
C ARG A 193 -12.57 -1.51 6.93
N MET A 194 -11.97 -0.60 7.68
CA MET A 194 -12.04 0.83 7.37
C MET A 194 -11.41 1.14 6.00
N VAL A 195 -10.29 0.50 5.66
CA VAL A 195 -9.66 0.67 4.34
C VAL A 195 -10.53 0.05 3.22
N ALA A 196 -11.20 -1.07 3.48
CA ALA A 196 -12.16 -1.66 2.54
C ALA A 196 -13.36 -0.71 2.31
N ASP A 197 -13.92 -0.11 3.37
CA ASP A 197 -14.97 0.92 3.25
C ASP A 197 -14.54 2.11 2.41
N LEU A 198 -13.25 2.51 2.49
CA LEU A 198 -12.70 3.56 1.65
C LEU A 198 -12.67 3.16 0.17
N ASN A 199 -12.32 1.90 -0.13
CA ASN A 199 -12.37 1.39 -1.50
C ASN A 199 -13.81 1.32 -2.04
N VAL A 200 -14.80 0.96 -1.20
CA VAL A 200 -16.23 1.02 -1.56
C VAL A 200 -16.65 2.45 -1.93
N LEU A 201 -16.16 3.45 -1.19
CA LEU A 201 -16.45 4.86 -1.46
C LEU A 201 -15.81 5.35 -2.77
N LEU A 202 -14.52 5.05 -2.98
CA LEU A 202 -13.72 5.67 -4.05
C LEU A 202 -13.79 4.92 -5.38
N LYS A 203 -14.09 3.62 -5.38
CA LYS A 203 -14.27 2.76 -6.56
C LYS A 203 -13.19 2.95 -7.64
N PRO A 204 -11.89 2.76 -7.32
CA PRO A 204 -10.83 2.86 -8.32
C PRO A 204 -11.08 1.86 -9.46
N ARG A 205 -10.79 2.27 -10.70
CA ARG A 205 -11.16 1.50 -11.89
C ARG A 205 -10.08 0.51 -12.34
N LEU A 206 -8.81 0.82 -12.05
CA LEU A 206 -7.66 -0.02 -12.41
C LEU A 206 -6.61 0.05 -11.31
N HIS A 207 -6.01 -1.10 -11.03
CA HIS A 207 -4.90 -1.25 -10.09
C HIS A 207 -3.69 -1.80 -10.83
N ILE A 208 -2.54 -1.15 -10.64
CA ILE A 208 -1.24 -1.52 -11.20
C ILE A 208 -0.28 -1.66 -10.04
N MET A 209 0.33 -2.83 -9.87
CA MET A 209 1.28 -3.08 -8.78
C MET A 209 2.70 -3.14 -9.32
N ASP A 210 3.52 -2.22 -8.87
CA ASP A 210 4.96 -2.21 -9.10
C ASP A 210 5.64 -3.25 -8.21
N GLY A 211 5.99 -4.38 -8.79
CA GLY A 211 6.73 -5.49 -8.21
C GLY A 211 8.06 -5.77 -8.93
N ILE A 212 8.58 -4.86 -9.76
CA ILE A 212 9.91 -5.06 -10.37
C ILE A 212 10.95 -5.21 -9.27
N VAL A 213 11.01 -4.24 -8.33
CA VAL A 213 11.71 -4.38 -7.05
C VAL A 213 10.70 -4.15 -5.94
N ALA A 214 10.40 -5.16 -5.17
CA ALA A 214 9.51 -5.12 -4.00
C ALA A 214 10.28 -4.74 -2.73
N MET A 215 9.56 -4.58 -1.61
CA MET A 215 10.17 -4.44 -0.28
C MET A 215 9.75 -5.57 0.63
N GLU A 216 10.70 -6.25 1.25
CA GLU A 216 10.48 -7.30 2.25
C GLU A 216 10.90 -6.87 3.67
N GLY A 217 10.61 -7.69 4.68
CA GLY A 217 11.07 -7.49 6.06
C GLY A 217 10.32 -6.40 6.81
N ASN A 218 11.03 -5.41 7.36
CA ASN A 218 10.49 -4.36 8.25
C ASN A 218 9.80 -3.23 7.47
N GLY A 219 8.92 -3.57 6.47
CA GLY A 219 8.13 -2.58 5.76
C GLY A 219 7.08 -1.85 6.63
N PRO A 220 6.50 -0.77 6.12
CA PRO A 220 6.47 -0.34 4.72
C PRO A 220 7.56 0.66 4.30
N SER A 221 8.45 1.11 5.21
CA SER A 221 9.48 2.11 4.92
C SER A 221 10.90 1.68 5.29
N SER A 222 11.03 0.65 6.12
CA SER A 222 12.29 0.24 6.73
C SER A 222 12.71 -1.19 6.33
N GLY A 223 12.07 -1.76 5.33
CA GLY A 223 12.40 -3.07 4.79
C GLY A 223 13.61 -3.04 3.85
N THR A 224 13.86 -4.18 3.23
CA THR A 224 14.95 -4.41 2.27
C THR A 224 14.36 -4.52 0.86
N PRO A 225 14.90 -3.81 -0.14
CA PRO A 225 14.53 -4.03 -1.54
C PRO A 225 14.85 -5.45 -2.00
N VAL A 226 13.95 -6.03 -2.77
CA VAL A 226 14.10 -7.39 -3.33
C VAL A 226 13.49 -7.46 -4.72
N GLU A 227 14.22 -8.04 -5.66
CA GLU A 227 13.76 -8.22 -7.03
C GLU A 227 12.66 -9.28 -7.10
N MET A 228 11.49 -8.89 -7.65
CA MET A 228 10.40 -9.79 -8.00
C MET A 228 10.18 -9.84 -9.51
N LYS A 229 10.67 -8.82 -10.24
CA LYS A 229 10.70 -8.74 -11.71
C LYS A 229 9.33 -8.89 -12.39
N VAL A 230 8.27 -8.41 -11.73
CA VAL A 230 6.88 -8.49 -12.22
C VAL A 230 6.14 -7.18 -12.07
N LEU A 231 5.19 -6.95 -12.96
CA LEU A 231 4.09 -6.00 -12.82
C LEU A 231 2.77 -6.78 -12.78
N LEU A 232 1.86 -6.38 -11.90
CA LEU A 232 0.51 -6.98 -11.81
C LEU A 232 -0.55 -5.92 -12.11
N PHE A 233 -1.64 -6.33 -12.76
CA PHE A 233 -2.73 -5.44 -13.15
C PHE A 233 -4.08 -6.11 -12.90
N SER A 234 -5.07 -5.39 -12.39
CA SER A 234 -6.44 -5.89 -12.24
C SER A 234 -7.43 -4.75 -12.03
N ALA A 235 -8.69 -4.96 -12.39
CA ALA A 235 -9.80 -4.15 -11.91
C ALA A 235 -10.17 -4.47 -10.46
N ASP A 236 -9.80 -5.66 -9.98
CA ASP A 236 -10.10 -6.17 -8.65
C ASP A 236 -8.87 -6.02 -7.74
N PRO A 237 -8.91 -5.10 -6.74
CA PRO A 237 -7.77 -4.85 -5.86
C PRO A 237 -7.45 -6.04 -4.95
N VAL A 238 -8.45 -6.83 -4.59
CA VAL A 238 -8.30 -7.98 -3.68
C VAL A 238 -7.69 -9.16 -4.43
N ALA A 239 -8.12 -9.40 -5.67
CA ALA A 239 -7.54 -10.43 -6.54
C ALA A 239 -6.07 -10.13 -6.83
N LEU A 240 -5.74 -8.87 -7.12
CA LEU A 240 -4.37 -8.42 -7.34
C LEU A 240 -3.50 -8.64 -6.11
N ASP A 241 -3.97 -8.24 -4.91
CA ASP A 241 -3.26 -8.46 -3.66
C ASP A 241 -3.17 -9.96 -3.29
N SER A 242 -4.16 -10.79 -3.71
CA SER A 242 -4.13 -12.24 -3.54
C SER A 242 -3.03 -12.91 -4.38
N VAL A 243 -2.89 -12.52 -5.66
CA VAL A 243 -1.79 -13.01 -6.51
C VAL A 243 -0.44 -12.62 -5.90
N PHE A 244 -0.28 -11.36 -5.49
CA PHE A 244 0.92 -10.93 -4.77
C PHE A 244 1.21 -11.82 -3.56
N CYS A 245 0.22 -12.13 -2.73
CA CYS A 245 0.39 -13.00 -1.57
C CYS A 245 0.98 -14.36 -1.94
N ARG A 246 0.51 -14.97 -3.03
CA ARG A 246 1.00 -16.26 -3.50
C ARG A 246 2.42 -16.19 -4.03
N LEU A 247 2.77 -15.13 -4.74
CA LEU A 247 4.14 -14.92 -5.22
C LEU A 247 5.16 -14.83 -4.07
N VAL A 248 4.75 -14.35 -2.90
CA VAL A 248 5.62 -14.23 -1.71
C VAL A 248 5.35 -15.29 -0.64
N ASN A 249 4.68 -16.37 -1.04
CA ASN A 249 4.41 -17.55 -0.20
C ASN A 249 3.72 -17.20 1.13
N ILE A 250 2.66 -16.34 1.08
CA ILE A 250 1.75 -16.08 2.19
C ILE A 250 0.33 -16.44 1.77
N LEU A 251 -0.44 -17.09 2.66
CA LEU A 251 -1.85 -17.38 2.38
C LEU A 251 -2.65 -16.07 2.31
N PRO A 252 -3.41 -15.78 1.23
CA PRO A 252 -4.21 -14.57 1.10
C PRO A 252 -5.18 -14.35 2.26
N ALA A 253 -5.75 -15.41 2.82
CA ALA A 253 -6.62 -15.38 3.98
C ALA A 253 -5.95 -14.86 5.27
N LEU A 254 -4.63 -14.83 5.34
CA LEU A 254 -3.88 -14.28 6.46
C LEU A 254 -3.72 -12.76 6.38
N VAL A 255 -4.02 -12.15 5.24
CA VAL A 255 -3.90 -10.71 5.01
C VAL A 255 -5.25 -10.04 5.32
N PRO A 256 -5.33 -9.20 6.36
CA PRO A 256 -6.60 -8.63 6.82
C PRO A 256 -7.34 -7.84 5.73
N THR A 257 -6.61 -7.10 4.87
CA THR A 257 -7.19 -6.32 3.78
C THR A 257 -7.86 -7.18 2.71
N ASN A 258 -7.38 -8.40 2.45
CA ASN A 258 -8.02 -9.33 1.50
C ASN A 258 -9.36 -9.82 2.05
N VAL A 259 -9.38 -10.26 3.32
CA VAL A 259 -10.60 -10.74 3.97
C VAL A 259 -11.63 -9.63 4.10
N ALA A 260 -11.20 -8.43 4.52
CA ALA A 260 -12.09 -7.29 4.63
C ALA A 260 -12.61 -6.81 3.27
N GLY A 261 -11.78 -6.85 2.24
CA GLY A 261 -12.14 -6.46 0.88
C GLY A 261 -13.22 -7.38 0.29
N GLU A 262 -13.10 -8.69 0.47
CA GLU A 262 -14.14 -9.64 0.04
C GLU A 262 -15.44 -9.41 0.81
N GLN A 263 -15.38 -9.21 2.14
CA GLN A 263 -16.55 -8.90 2.96
C GLN A 263 -17.25 -7.59 2.54
N ALA A 264 -16.49 -6.62 2.05
CA ALA A 264 -17.03 -5.35 1.56
C ALA A 264 -17.48 -5.40 0.08
N GLY A 265 -17.27 -6.53 -0.60
CA GLY A 265 -17.69 -6.72 -1.99
C GLY A 265 -16.82 -5.99 -3.01
N ILE A 266 -15.58 -5.60 -2.67
CA ILE A 266 -14.67 -4.90 -3.58
C ILE A 266 -13.76 -5.84 -4.39
N GLY A 267 -13.86 -7.16 -4.17
CA GLY A 267 -13.11 -8.15 -4.91
C GLY A 267 -13.08 -9.52 -4.23
N VAL A 268 -12.26 -10.43 -4.77
CA VAL A 268 -12.16 -11.82 -4.33
C VAL A 268 -10.70 -12.22 -4.09
N TRP A 269 -10.45 -13.08 -3.09
CA TRP A 269 -9.09 -13.55 -2.80
C TRP A 269 -8.88 -15.06 -2.99
N ARG A 270 -9.96 -15.83 -3.26
CA ARG A 270 -9.86 -17.27 -3.45
C ARG A 270 -9.35 -17.58 -4.85
N GLU A 271 -8.47 -18.56 -4.96
CA GLU A 271 -7.84 -18.94 -6.22
C GLU A 271 -8.86 -19.40 -7.29
N GLU A 272 -9.90 -20.12 -6.86
CA GLU A 272 -10.97 -20.58 -7.74
C GLU A 272 -11.78 -19.44 -8.39
N ASP A 273 -11.79 -18.27 -7.78
CA ASP A 273 -12.49 -17.06 -8.26
C ASP A 273 -11.58 -16.13 -9.08
N ILE A 274 -10.30 -16.47 -9.26
CA ILE A 274 -9.31 -15.62 -9.94
C ILE A 274 -8.72 -16.35 -11.15
N GLU A 275 -8.46 -15.60 -12.20
CA GLU A 275 -7.75 -16.05 -13.41
C GLU A 275 -6.48 -15.21 -13.60
N ILE A 276 -5.32 -15.86 -13.78
CA ILE A 276 -4.05 -15.20 -14.04
C ILE A 276 -3.71 -15.31 -15.51
N LEU A 277 -3.55 -14.14 -16.17
CA LEU A 277 -3.13 -14.02 -17.55
C LEU A 277 -1.68 -13.52 -17.63
N THR A 278 -0.88 -14.17 -18.44
CA THR A 278 0.48 -13.71 -18.80
C THR A 278 0.55 -13.47 -20.31
N PRO A 279 1.64 -12.88 -20.81
CA PRO A 279 1.85 -12.76 -22.26
C PRO A 279 1.81 -14.09 -23.01
N GLU A 280 2.19 -15.19 -22.34
CA GLU A 280 2.24 -16.53 -22.88
C GLU A 280 0.91 -17.29 -22.76
N GLY A 281 -0.07 -16.70 -22.07
CA GLY A 281 -1.39 -17.27 -21.86
C GLY A 281 -1.79 -17.38 -20.39
N LYS A 282 -2.84 -18.15 -20.14
CA LYS A 282 -3.37 -18.38 -18.80
C LYS A 282 -2.50 -19.37 -18.01
N ILE A 283 -2.23 -19.03 -16.75
CA ILE A 283 -1.48 -19.88 -15.82
C ILE A 283 -2.23 -20.10 -14.50
N THR A 284 -1.85 -21.15 -13.77
CA THR A 284 -2.35 -21.43 -12.43
C THR A 284 -1.58 -20.62 -11.37
N PHE A 285 -2.12 -20.55 -10.15
CA PHE A 285 -1.42 -19.95 -9.00
C PHE A 285 -0.12 -20.69 -8.67
N GLN A 286 -0.09 -22.02 -8.85
CA GLN A 286 1.11 -22.80 -8.65
C GLN A 286 2.18 -22.42 -9.68
N GLN A 287 1.84 -22.38 -10.97
CA GLN A 287 2.76 -21.94 -12.02
C GLN A 287 3.25 -20.51 -11.81
N ALA A 288 2.36 -19.58 -11.39
CA ALA A 288 2.75 -18.21 -11.07
C ALA A 288 3.78 -18.17 -9.93
N ALA A 289 3.58 -18.95 -8.87
CA ALA A 289 4.51 -19.04 -7.75
C ALA A 289 5.84 -19.70 -8.13
N GLU A 290 5.84 -20.70 -9.00
CA GLU A 290 7.05 -21.38 -9.49
C GLU A 290 7.88 -20.48 -10.41
N LEU A 291 7.23 -19.76 -11.34
CA LEU A 291 7.90 -18.94 -12.36
C LEU A 291 8.33 -17.56 -11.84
N TYR A 292 7.53 -16.96 -10.99
CA TYR A 292 7.67 -15.54 -10.59
C TYR A 292 7.70 -15.34 -9.07
N GLY A 293 7.55 -16.40 -8.30
CA GLY A 293 7.48 -16.32 -6.85
C GLY A 293 8.85 -16.28 -6.17
N LYS A 294 8.82 -15.85 -4.91
CA LYS A 294 9.97 -15.84 -4.00
C LYS A 294 9.56 -16.44 -2.67
N ALA A 295 9.82 -17.75 -2.51
CA ALA A 295 9.39 -18.52 -1.34
C ALA A 295 10.05 -18.06 -0.02
N ASP A 296 11.28 -17.55 -0.09
CA ASP A 296 12.09 -17.02 1.02
C ASP A 296 11.83 -15.54 1.30
N PHE A 297 10.88 -14.89 0.61
CA PHE A 297 10.49 -13.51 0.86
C PHE A 297 10.16 -13.28 2.33
N GLN A 298 10.80 -12.27 2.94
CA GLN A 298 10.71 -12.01 4.37
C GLN A 298 9.40 -11.31 4.75
N VAL A 299 8.35 -12.10 4.98
CA VAL A 299 7.03 -11.62 5.41
C VAL A 299 6.54 -12.43 6.62
N PHE A 300 5.75 -11.80 7.49
CA PHE A 300 5.18 -12.49 8.65
C PHE A 300 4.07 -13.47 8.21
N ARG A 301 4.35 -14.78 8.30
CA ARG A 301 3.44 -15.88 7.91
C ARG A 301 2.70 -16.52 9.06
N GLY A 302 2.92 -16.04 10.30
CA GLY A 302 2.24 -16.60 11.48
C GLY A 302 0.73 -16.62 11.30
N SER A 303 0.05 -17.72 11.72
CA SER A 303 -1.39 -17.86 11.55
C SER A 303 -2.15 -16.74 12.26
N SER A 304 -3.17 -16.20 11.61
CA SER A 304 -4.23 -15.46 12.28
C SER A 304 -5.23 -16.42 12.93
N ALA A 305 -5.06 -17.72 12.69
CA ALA A 305 -5.85 -18.75 13.33
C ALA A 305 -5.64 -18.66 14.84
N LYS A 306 -6.63 -18.15 15.50
CA LYS A 306 -6.75 -18.11 16.96
C LYS A 306 -6.96 -19.54 17.46
N GLY A 307 -5.89 -20.32 17.47
CA GLY A 307 -5.84 -21.50 18.32
C GLY A 307 -6.04 -21.06 19.78
N TYR A 308 -6.61 -21.91 20.61
CA TYR A 308 -6.87 -21.65 22.03
C TYR A 308 -5.65 -21.06 22.75
N ALA A 309 -4.43 -21.51 22.38
CA ALA A 309 -3.16 -20.99 22.88
C ALA A 309 -2.90 -19.52 22.50
N GLN A 310 -3.37 -19.05 21.35
CA GLN A 310 -3.18 -17.66 20.90
C GLN A 310 -4.25 -16.73 21.50
N ARG A 311 -5.44 -17.23 21.81
CA ARG A 311 -6.40 -16.52 22.65
C ARG A 311 -5.83 -16.29 24.06
N LEU A 312 -5.19 -17.30 24.67
CA LEU A 312 -4.49 -17.14 25.96
C LEU A 312 -3.30 -16.16 25.82
N SER A 313 -2.49 -16.25 24.76
CA SER A 313 -1.36 -15.34 24.55
C SER A 313 -1.78 -13.89 24.27
N SER A 314 -2.98 -13.68 23.73
CA SER A 314 -3.54 -12.31 23.57
C SER A 314 -3.93 -11.67 24.90
N LEU A 315 -4.13 -12.48 25.94
CA LEU A 315 -4.42 -12.03 27.30
C LEU A 315 -3.14 -11.70 28.09
N ILE A 316 -1.96 -12.17 27.62
CA ILE A 316 -0.69 -11.89 28.27
C ILE A 316 -0.01 -10.71 27.55
N PRO A 317 0.00 -9.49 28.12
CA PRO A 317 0.55 -8.28 27.45
C PRO A 317 2.02 -8.43 27.00
N ALA A 318 2.80 -9.27 27.69
CA ALA A 318 4.21 -9.53 27.41
C ALA A 318 4.45 -10.32 26.10
N LEU A 319 3.45 -11.07 25.62
CA LEU A 319 3.56 -11.86 24.39
C LEU A 319 3.10 -11.11 23.13
N ARG A 320 2.56 -9.90 23.29
CA ARG A 320 2.12 -9.09 22.15
C ARG A 320 3.32 -8.43 21.48
N GLU A 321 3.33 -8.46 20.14
CA GLU A 321 4.29 -7.70 19.35
C GLU A 321 4.21 -6.21 19.68
N ARG A 322 5.36 -5.55 19.77
CA ARG A 322 5.45 -4.13 20.13
C ARG A 322 6.58 -3.41 19.39
N PRO A 323 6.45 -2.09 19.14
CA PRO A 323 7.52 -1.32 18.58
C PRO A 323 8.67 -1.19 19.58
N VAL A 324 9.90 -1.37 19.13
CA VAL A 324 11.13 -1.23 19.92
C VAL A 324 12.11 -0.38 19.13
N ALA A 325 12.63 0.67 19.78
CA ALA A 325 13.65 1.53 19.16
C ALA A 325 15.06 1.01 19.48
N ASP A 326 15.91 0.99 18.47
CA ASP A 326 17.33 0.69 18.60
C ASP A 326 18.12 1.99 18.89
N PRO A 327 18.75 2.11 20.07
CA PRO A 327 19.49 3.31 20.43
C PRO A 327 20.76 3.52 19.57
N LYS A 328 21.27 2.49 18.89
CA LYS A 328 22.42 2.60 18.00
C LYS A 328 22.07 3.24 16.66
N LEU A 329 20.82 3.04 16.19
CA LEU A 329 20.33 3.57 14.94
C LEU A 329 19.56 4.89 15.09
N CYS A 330 19.12 5.22 16.31
CA CYS A 330 18.25 6.37 16.55
C CYS A 330 18.99 7.71 16.44
N ILE A 331 18.61 8.54 15.47
CA ILE A 331 19.12 9.91 15.29
C ILE A 331 18.38 10.96 16.14
N ARG A 332 17.47 10.57 17.00
CA ARG A 332 16.72 11.43 17.94
C ARG A 332 15.94 12.58 17.26
N CYS A 333 15.47 12.39 16.03
CA CYS A 333 14.73 13.40 15.28
C CYS A 333 13.36 13.76 15.90
N GLY A 334 12.71 12.80 16.57
CA GLY A 334 11.39 12.98 17.20
C GLY A 334 10.18 12.70 16.30
N GLU A 335 10.39 12.30 15.05
CA GLU A 335 9.28 12.02 14.11
C GLU A 335 8.33 10.93 14.63
N CYS A 336 8.84 9.91 15.29
CA CYS A 336 8.04 8.87 15.93
C CYS A 336 7.10 9.39 17.04
N VAL A 337 7.52 10.45 17.77
CA VAL A 337 6.68 11.09 18.79
C VAL A 337 5.57 11.90 18.13
N LYS A 338 5.91 12.68 17.09
CA LYS A 338 4.93 13.47 16.31
C LYS A 338 3.88 12.58 15.68
N SER A 339 4.29 11.46 15.09
CA SER A 339 3.42 10.50 14.38
C SER A 339 2.57 9.63 15.29
N CYS A 340 2.77 9.67 16.61
CA CYS A 340 1.95 8.88 17.52
C CYS A 340 0.52 9.45 17.59
N PRO A 341 -0.52 8.67 17.19
CA PRO A 341 -1.90 9.17 17.16
C PRO A 341 -2.60 9.11 18.53
N VAL A 342 -1.96 8.51 19.54
CA VAL A 342 -2.54 8.38 20.89
C VAL A 342 -2.57 9.73 21.58
N GLU A 343 -3.70 10.11 22.13
CA GLU A 343 -3.84 11.29 22.95
C GLU A 343 -2.89 11.24 24.16
N GLY A 344 -2.17 12.33 24.42
CA GLY A 344 -1.09 12.37 25.43
C GLY A 344 0.12 11.51 25.08
N LYS A 345 0.21 11.01 23.83
CA LYS A 345 1.29 10.20 23.27
C LYS A 345 1.61 8.93 24.09
N ALA A 346 1.95 7.87 23.41
CA ALA A 346 2.46 6.62 24.01
C ALA A 346 3.98 6.44 23.81
N ILE A 347 4.65 7.45 23.26
CA ILE A 347 6.07 7.46 22.95
C ILE A 347 6.65 8.83 23.32
N PHE A 348 7.80 8.82 23.98
CA PHE A 348 8.44 10.00 24.55
C PHE A 348 9.92 10.03 24.19
N LEU A 349 10.46 11.20 23.95
CA LEU A 349 11.87 11.40 23.68
C LEU A 349 12.37 12.70 24.30
N ASN A 350 13.20 12.62 25.32
CA ASN A 350 14.02 13.73 25.78
C ASN A 350 15.33 13.73 25.00
N LYS A 351 15.48 14.65 24.05
CA LYS A 351 16.65 14.72 23.17
C LYS A 351 18.00 14.90 23.89
N LYS A 352 17.99 15.43 25.11
CA LYS A 352 19.20 15.63 25.93
C LYS A 352 19.59 14.39 26.71
N LEU A 353 18.63 13.61 27.20
CA LEU A 353 18.85 12.50 28.13
C LEU A 353 18.72 11.12 27.46
N ASP A 354 17.80 10.99 26.52
CA ASP A 354 17.47 9.69 25.95
C ASP A 354 18.36 9.35 24.72
N LYS A 355 18.88 8.13 24.68
CA LYS A 355 19.58 7.58 23.51
C LYS A 355 18.60 7.19 22.39
N ALA A 356 17.37 6.80 22.76
CA ALA A 356 16.26 6.46 21.87
C ALA A 356 14.92 6.74 22.55
N PRO A 357 13.79 6.82 21.82
CA PRO A 357 12.49 7.05 22.43
C PRO A 357 12.10 5.92 23.37
N ARG A 358 11.41 6.29 24.44
CA ARG A 358 10.78 5.39 25.41
C ARG A 358 9.30 5.24 25.13
N TYR A 359 8.73 4.07 25.46
CA TYR A 359 7.34 3.73 25.19
C TYR A 359 6.57 3.48 26.49
N ASP A 360 5.39 4.04 26.59
CA ASP A 360 4.35 3.58 27.50
C ASP A 360 3.51 2.51 26.80
N TYR A 361 3.87 1.25 27.01
CA TYR A 361 3.17 0.12 26.38
C TYR A 361 1.76 -0.13 26.92
N LYS A 362 1.36 0.52 28.04
CA LYS A 362 -0.03 0.49 28.52
C LYS A 362 -0.94 1.37 27.66
N LYS A 363 -0.42 2.53 27.23
CA LYS A 363 -1.12 3.46 26.30
C LYS A 363 -0.95 3.08 24.83
N CYS A 364 0.11 2.36 24.46
CA CYS A 364 0.44 2.06 23.09
C CYS A 364 -0.60 1.14 22.42
N ILE A 365 -1.31 1.64 21.42
CA ILE A 365 -2.30 0.92 20.62
C ILE A 365 -1.70 0.00 19.55
N ARG A 366 -0.38 -0.06 19.40
CA ARG A 366 0.36 -0.89 18.43
C ARG A 366 -0.02 -0.66 16.98
N CYS A 367 -0.33 0.58 16.61
CA CYS A 367 -0.59 0.98 15.21
C CYS A 367 0.67 1.01 14.34
N TYR A 368 1.85 1.01 14.93
CA TYR A 368 3.17 1.05 14.30
C TYR A 368 3.47 2.32 13.47
N CYS A 369 2.67 3.37 13.54
CA CYS A 369 2.96 4.65 12.88
C CYS A 369 4.37 5.18 13.20
N CYS A 370 4.85 4.98 14.43
CA CYS A 370 6.21 5.35 14.83
C CYS A 370 7.30 4.57 14.06
N GLN A 371 7.04 3.32 13.69
CA GLN A 371 7.94 2.50 12.88
C GLN A 371 7.89 2.94 11.42
N GLU A 372 6.70 3.17 10.87
CA GLU A 372 6.52 3.64 9.49
C GLU A 372 7.23 4.97 9.23
N MET A 373 7.19 5.89 10.22
CA MET A 373 7.70 7.25 10.09
C MET A 373 9.17 7.42 10.51
N CYS A 374 9.87 6.36 10.90
CA CYS A 374 11.24 6.45 11.35
C CYS A 374 12.24 6.59 10.19
N PRO A 375 12.83 7.77 9.91
CA PRO A 375 13.74 7.95 8.77
C PRO A 375 15.06 7.19 8.94
N ALA A 376 15.45 6.94 10.19
CA ALA A 376 16.67 6.20 10.53
C ALA A 376 16.46 4.67 10.60
N LYS A 377 15.25 4.16 10.28
CA LYS A 377 14.90 2.73 10.39
C LYS A 377 15.18 2.12 11.78
N ALA A 378 15.22 2.96 12.80
CA ALA A 378 15.60 2.59 14.16
C ALA A 378 14.50 1.86 14.94
N ILE A 379 13.28 1.75 14.40
CA ILE A 379 12.16 1.11 15.10
C ILE A 379 11.78 -0.17 14.38
N SER A 380 11.74 -1.27 15.13
CA SER A 380 11.31 -2.58 14.65
C SER A 380 10.18 -3.13 15.51
N VAL A 381 9.37 -4.00 14.94
CA VAL A 381 8.29 -4.72 15.66
C VAL A 381 8.88 -6.02 16.18
N LYS A 382 8.88 -6.20 17.49
CA LYS A 382 9.46 -7.38 18.15
C LYS A 382 8.49 -8.04 19.10
N ARG A 383 8.51 -9.37 19.12
CA ARG A 383 7.98 -10.18 20.23
C ARG A 383 9.05 -10.27 21.32
N LEU A 384 8.74 -9.88 22.54
CA LEU A 384 9.61 -10.13 23.66
C LEU A 384 9.30 -11.53 24.21
N ILE A 385 9.81 -12.56 23.55
CA ILE A 385 10.04 -13.82 24.22
C ILE A 385 11.32 -13.61 25.01
N ARG A 386 11.25 -13.60 26.33
CA ARG A 386 12.46 -13.80 27.15
C ARG A 386 12.99 -15.18 26.77
N LYS A 387 14.21 -15.23 26.20
CA LYS A 387 15.03 -16.43 26.22
C LYS A 387 15.41 -16.73 27.66
#